data_fa747a0fd1d9d0c61af23bc52366e416
#
_entry.id   fa747a0fd1d9d0c61af23bc52366e416
#
_cell.length_a   1.000
_cell.length_b   1.000
_cell.length_c   1.000
_cell.angle_alpha   90.00
_cell.angle_beta   90.00
_cell.angle_gamma   90.00
#
_symmetry.space_group_name_H-M   'P 1'
#
loop_
_entity.id
_entity.type
_entity.pdbx_description
1 polymer ?
#
loop_
_entity_poly.entity_id
_entity_poly.type
_entity_poly.pdbx_seq_one_letter_code
_entity_poly.pdbx_strand_id
1 'polypeptide(L)'
;ILGSTAISGVSMEGAARNLAAEVPDDDFDKYLAAVQDDWNEQLSRIEIKCDDRDEKVKFYTALYHSMIAPTIYSDVDSAYYGPDKQVHRVEGWTNYSTFSLWDTYRAAHPLYTFIEPERVNDMVKSFLAFFEQNGRLPVWNFQGGETDMMIGYHSVPVIVDAYLKGIGDFDAKKALEACVATANIDSYRGIGLYKKYGYVPYNV
;
A
#
# COMPACT_ATOMS: atom_id res chain seq x y z
N ILE A 1 32.13 -9.33 -9.60
CA ILE A 1 31.32 -8.61 -10.63
C ILE A 1 30.21 -7.92 -9.86
N LEU A 2 30.16 -6.60 -9.94
CA LEU A 2 29.05 -5.79 -9.44
C LEU A 2 28.07 -5.53 -10.57
N GLY A 3 26.80 -5.51 -10.28
CA GLY A 3 25.75 -5.16 -11.21
C GLY A 3 24.62 -4.46 -10.48
N SER A 4 24.07 -3.42 -11.06
CA SER A 4 22.91 -2.69 -10.54
C SER A 4 21.76 -2.73 -11.54
N THR A 5 20.54 -2.80 -11.02
CA THR A 5 19.31 -2.82 -11.83
C THR A 5 18.28 -1.91 -11.19
N ALA A 6 17.42 -1.31 -11.99
CA ALA A 6 16.27 -0.56 -11.53
C ALA A 6 15.03 -0.91 -12.35
N ILE A 7 13.89 -0.62 -11.79
CA ILE A 7 12.59 -0.79 -12.42
C ILE A 7 11.81 0.53 -12.40
N SER A 8 10.87 0.66 -13.31
CA SER A 8 9.86 1.72 -13.33
C SER A 8 8.55 1.15 -13.87
N GLY A 9 7.44 1.56 -13.30
CA GLY A 9 6.11 1.28 -13.82
C GLY A 9 5.75 2.16 -15.03
N VAL A 10 6.58 3.18 -15.33
CA VAL A 10 6.28 4.23 -16.29
C VAL A 10 7.07 4.06 -17.58
N SER A 11 8.41 3.99 -17.52
CA SER A 11 9.25 3.89 -18.70
C SER A 11 10.68 3.42 -18.39
N MET A 12 11.44 3.04 -19.44
CA MET A 12 12.87 2.73 -19.32
C MET A 12 13.68 3.95 -18.86
N GLU A 13 13.32 5.13 -19.30
CA GLU A 13 13.94 6.39 -18.87
C GLU A 13 13.65 6.67 -17.39
N GLY A 14 12.45 6.31 -16.90
CA GLY A 14 12.09 6.30 -15.48
C GLY A 14 13.01 5.39 -14.68
N ALA A 15 13.17 4.14 -15.12
CA ALA A 15 14.09 3.20 -14.48
C ALA A 15 15.55 3.70 -14.46
N ALA A 16 16.01 4.32 -15.54
CA ALA A 16 17.35 4.92 -15.59
C ALA A 16 17.50 6.08 -14.60
N ARG A 17 16.46 6.93 -14.43
CA ARG A 17 16.48 8.00 -13.43
C ARG A 17 16.47 7.45 -12.01
N ASN A 18 15.66 6.42 -11.73
CA ASN A 18 15.62 5.74 -10.44
C ASN A 18 17.00 5.20 -10.09
N LEU A 19 17.65 4.49 -11.04
CA LEU A 19 19.00 3.96 -10.84
C LEU A 19 20.01 5.05 -10.51
N ALA A 20 20.02 6.13 -11.31
CA ALA A 20 20.98 7.23 -11.12
C ALA A 20 20.77 7.98 -9.80
N ALA A 21 19.53 8.06 -9.30
CA ALA A 21 19.22 8.71 -8.05
C ALA A 21 19.51 7.83 -6.81
N GLU A 22 19.20 6.54 -6.89
CA GLU A 22 19.27 5.63 -5.75
C GLU A 22 20.63 4.91 -5.66
N VAL A 23 21.29 4.68 -6.79
CA VAL A 23 22.59 3.97 -6.87
C VAL A 23 23.56 4.77 -7.75
N PRO A 24 23.98 5.98 -7.31
CA PRO A 24 24.84 6.87 -8.12
C PRO A 24 26.30 6.42 -8.25
N ASP A 25 26.74 5.42 -7.49
CA ASP A 25 28.11 4.90 -7.50
C ASP A 25 28.13 3.37 -7.29
N ASP A 26 29.31 2.75 -7.35
CA ASP A 26 29.50 1.29 -7.25
C ASP A 26 29.96 0.83 -5.85
N ASP A 27 29.75 1.65 -4.80
CA ASP A 27 30.15 1.32 -3.43
C ASP A 27 29.09 0.45 -2.74
N PHE A 28 29.19 -0.86 -2.94
CA PHE A 28 28.28 -1.85 -2.35
C PHE A 28 28.21 -1.77 -0.81
N ASP A 29 29.35 -1.58 -0.14
CA ASP A 29 29.40 -1.57 1.33
C ASP A 29 28.67 -0.34 1.90
N LYS A 30 28.72 0.79 1.19
CA LYS A 30 27.94 1.99 1.52
C LYS A 30 26.43 1.72 1.47
N TYR A 31 25.93 1.07 0.41
CA TYR A 31 24.51 0.73 0.30
C TYR A 31 24.08 -0.31 1.31
N LEU A 32 24.94 -1.32 1.58
CA LEU A 32 24.67 -2.31 2.60
C LEU A 32 24.51 -1.66 3.99
N ALA A 33 25.41 -0.74 4.35
CA ALA A 33 25.33 -0.01 5.61
C ALA A 33 24.06 0.84 5.69
N ALA A 34 23.74 1.61 4.63
CA ALA A 34 22.53 2.45 4.58
C ALA A 34 21.25 1.62 4.76
N VAL A 35 21.11 0.50 4.05
CA VAL A 35 19.94 -0.38 4.18
C VAL A 35 19.84 -0.99 5.57
N GLN A 36 20.97 -1.35 6.20
CA GLN A 36 20.99 -1.85 7.58
C GLN A 36 20.54 -0.77 8.58
N ASP A 37 20.99 0.46 8.39
CA ASP A 37 20.59 1.59 9.24
C ASP A 37 19.11 1.90 9.09
N ASP A 38 18.57 1.96 7.86
CA ASP A 38 17.16 2.17 7.57
C ASP A 38 16.28 1.09 8.24
N TRP A 39 16.65 -0.19 8.11
CA TRP A 39 15.90 -1.27 8.75
C TRP A 39 16.01 -1.23 10.27
N ASN A 40 17.17 -0.89 10.84
CA ASN A 40 17.33 -0.72 12.28
C ASN A 40 16.46 0.42 12.80
N GLU A 41 16.35 1.53 12.08
CA GLU A 41 15.46 2.63 12.43
C GLU A 41 14.00 2.16 12.45
N GLN A 42 13.53 1.50 11.39
CA GLN A 42 12.14 1.05 11.30
C GLN A 42 11.81 -0.01 12.37
N LEU A 43 12.67 -0.98 12.57
CA LEU A 43 12.46 -2.04 13.56
C LEU A 43 12.54 -1.53 15.00
N SER A 44 13.28 -0.46 15.25
CA SER A 44 13.41 0.17 16.59
C SER A 44 12.14 0.93 17.04
N ARG A 45 11.13 1.08 16.19
CA ARG A 45 9.83 1.66 16.56
C ARG A 45 9.10 0.84 17.64
N ILE A 46 9.44 -0.43 17.78
CA ILE A 46 9.01 -1.27 18.91
C ILE A 46 10.23 -1.92 19.54
N GLU A 47 10.53 -1.52 20.76
CA GLU A 47 11.60 -2.15 21.56
C GLU A 47 11.03 -3.15 22.53
N ILE A 48 11.50 -4.41 22.49
CA ILE A 48 11.12 -5.45 23.45
C ILE A 48 12.26 -5.78 24.42
N LYS A 49 11.90 -6.00 25.68
CA LYS A 49 12.80 -6.55 26.70
C LYS A 49 12.52 -8.06 26.82
N CYS A 50 13.45 -8.86 26.39
CA CYS A 50 13.37 -10.31 26.46
C CYS A 50 14.79 -10.89 26.59
N ASP A 51 15.01 -11.80 27.51
CA ASP A 51 16.31 -12.44 27.70
C ASP A 51 16.52 -13.61 26.72
N ASP A 52 15.44 -14.17 26.18
CA ASP A 52 15.48 -15.22 25.18
C ASP A 52 15.78 -14.62 23.80
N ARG A 53 16.93 -15.02 23.24
CA ARG A 53 17.37 -14.57 21.92
C ARG A 53 16.44 -15.04 20.81
N ASP A 54 15.93 -16.27 20.89
CA ASP A 54 15.10 -16.85 19.85
C ASP A 54 13.73 -16.16 19.79
N GLU A 55 13.18 -15.80 20.94
CA GLU A 55 11.95 -14.98 20.97
C GLU A 55 12.16 -13.57 20.40
N LYS A 56 13.31 -12.95 20.67
CA LYS A 56 13.65 -11.67 20.00
C LYS A 56 13.74 -11.83 18.47
N VAL A 57 14.41 -12.87 18.00
CA VAL A 57 14.53 -13.14 16.56
C VAL A 57 13.14 -13.33 15.93
N LYS A 58 12.27 -14.13 16.56
CA LYS A 58 10.89 -14.33 16.08
C LYS A 58 10.12 -13.01 15.99
N PHE A 59 10.19 -12.20 17.05
CA PHE A 59 9.48 -10.91 17.10
C PHE A 59 9.94 -9.98 15.99
N TYR A 60 11.24 -9.71 15.88
CA TYR A 60 11.74 -8.76 14.88
C TYR A 60 11.64 -9.30 13.45
N THR A 61 11.70 -10.61 13.25
CA THR A 61 11.42 -11.23 11.96
C THR A 61 9.95 -11.03 11.56
N ALA A 62 9.02 -11.20 12.49
CA ALA A 62 7.60 -10.95 12.23
C ALA A 62 7.33 -9.46 11.95
N LEU A 63 7.95 -8.55 12.70
CA LEU A 63 7.84 -7.11 12.48
C LEU A 63 8.41 -6.72 11.10
N TYR A 64 9.58 -7.23 10.73
CA TYR A 64 10.16 -7.06 9.40
C TYR A 64 9.21 -7.54 8.29
N HIS A 65 8.65 -8.75 8.41
CA HIS A 65 7.72 -9.28 7.43
C HIS A 65 6.46 -8.43 7.30
N SER A 66 5.98 -7.79 8.37
CA SER A 66 4.83 -6.90 8.29
C SER A 66 5.10 -5.63 7.48
N MET A 67 6.37 -5.24 7.30
CA MET A 67 6.78 -4.02 6.59
C MET A 67 7.22 -4.26 5.14
N ILE A 68 7.24 -5.50 4.64
CA ILE A 68 7.65 -5.80 3.25
C ILE A 68 6.63 -5.31 2.22
N ALA A 69 5.34 -5.31 2.56
CA ALA A 69 4.25 -4.78 1.77
C ALA A 69 3.32 -3.95 2.66
N PRO A 70 2.68 -2.90 2.13
CA PRO A 70 2.67 -2.42 0.74
C PRO A 70 4.03 -1.86 0.28
N THR A 71 4.23 -1.78 -1.03
CA THR A 71 5.47 -1.28 -1.64
C THR A 71 5.28 0.12 -2.22
N ILE A 72 6.32 0.95 -2.16
CA ILE A 72 6.33 2.23 -2.87
C ILE A 72 6.18 1.94 -4.37
N TYR A 73 5.23 2.63 -5.00
CA TYR A 73 4.92 2.46 -6.41
C TYR A 73 4.89 3.82 -7.13
N SER A 74 5.97 4.54 -7.03
CA SER A 74 6.26 5.74 -7.81
C SER A 74 7.75 5.82 -8.10
N ASP A 75 8.08 6.37 -9.26
CA ASP A 75 9.46 6.70 -9.60
C ASP A 75 9.99 7.85 -8.74
N VAL A 76 11.30 8.08 -8.74
CA VAL A 76 11.94 9.18 -7.97
C VAL A 76 11.44 10.58 -8.37
N ASP A 77 10.86 10.71 -9.56
CA ASP A 77 10.20 11.93 -10.03
C ASP A 77 8.69 11.96 -9.72
N SER A 78 8.24 11.11 -8.79
CA SER A 78 6.86 10.98 -8.33
C SER A 78 5.87 10.46 -9.38
N ALA A 79 6.33 9.98 -10.54
CA ALA A 79 5.48 9.42 -11.58
C ALA A 79 5.10 7.95 -11.26
N TYR A 80 3.88 7.55 -11.60
CA TYR A 80 3.43 6.16 -11.51
C TYR A 80 2.41 5.86 -12.62
N TYR A 81 2.22 4.59 -12.93
CA TYR A 81 1.25 4.12 -13.92
C TYR A 81 -0.03 3.67 -13.22
N GLY A 82 -1.16 4.33 -13.53
CA GLY A 82 -2.44 4.09 -12.90
C GLY A 82 -3.24 2.94 -13.52
N PRO A 83 -4.33 2.49 -12.83
CA PRO A 83 -5.23 1.45 -13.34
C PRO A 83 -6.02 1.88 -14.60
N ASP A 84 -6.13 3.17 -14.85
CA ASP A 84 -6.68 3.76 -16.07
C ASP A 84 -5.71 3.72 -17.27
N LYS A 85 -4.52 3.12 -17.07
CA LYS A 85 -3.45 3.02 -18.06
C LYS A 85 -2.85 4.37 -18.47
N GLN A 86 -2.90 5.34 -17.57
CA GLN A 86 -2.28 6.63 -17.73
C GLN A 86 -1.14 6.82 -16.74
N VAL A 87 -0.21 7.71 -17.09
CA VAL A 87 0.86 8.14 -16.19
C VAL A 87 0.34 9.29 -15.34
N HIS A 88 0.45 9.13 -14.03
CA HIS A 88 0.10 10.14 -13.02
C HIS A 88 1.34 10.58 -12.26
N ARG A 89 1.19 11.65 -11.47
CA ARG A 89 2.21 12.13 -10.53
C ARG A 89 1.56 12.45 -9.20
N VAL A 90 2.28 12.14 -8.13
CA VAL A 90 1.89 12.56 -6.78
C VAL A 90 2.63 13.83 -6.38
N GLU A 91 2.02 14.65 -5.54
CA GLU A 91 2.59 15.88 -5.01
C GLU A 91 2.51 15.87 -3.49
N GLY A 92 3.68 15.77 -2.82
CA GLY A 92 3.80 15.84 -1.37
C GLY A 92 3.32 14.59 -0.61
N TRP A 93 3.17 13.44 -1.28
CA TRP A 93 2.86 12.15 -0.66
C TRP A 93 3.45 10.99 -1.49
N THR A 94 3.48 9.80 -0.93
CA THR A 94 4.04 8.60 -1.56
C THR A 94 2.93 7.68 -2.03
N ASN A 95 2.97 7.28 -3.32
CA ASN A 95 2.02 6.28 -3.83
C ASN A 95 2.49 4.87 -3.52
N TYR A 96 1.57 4.06 -3.01
CA TYR A 96 1.79 2.66 -2.65
C TYR A 96 0.99 1.72 -3.53
N SER A 97 1.51 0.51 -3.70
CA SER A 97 0.85 -0.64 -4.34
C SER A 97 1.09 -1.92 -3.54
N THR A 98 0.64 -3.05 -4.05
CA THR A 98 0.78 -4.36 -3.41
C THR A 98 -0.02 -4.43 -2.10
N PHE A 99 -1.30 -4.06 -2.20
CA PHE A 99 -2.22 -4.12 -1.07
C PHE A 99 -3.04 -5.40 -1.08
N SER A 100 -2.67 -6.36 -0.24
CA SER A 100 -3.44 -7.57 0.04
C SER A 100 -4.46 -7.31 1.15
N LEU A 101 -5.47 -6.49 0.87
CA LEU A 101 -6.32 -5.89 1.90
C LEU A 101 -7.16 -6.91 2.69
N TRP A 102 -7.56 -8.03 2.05
CA TRP A 102 -8.27 -9.10 2.75
C TRP A 102 -7.44 -9.73 3.87
N ASP A 103 -6.12 -9.79 3.70
CA ASP A 103 -5.20 -10.30 4.71
C ASP A 103 -4.86 -9.24 5.75
N THR A 104 -4.54 -8.03 5.31
CA THR A 104 -3.85 -7.01 6.12
C THR A 104 -4.79 -6.12 6.93
N TYR A 105 -6.08 -5.99 6.55
CA TYR A 105 -7.02 -5.10 7.24
C TYR A 105 -7.24 -5.48 8.71
N ARG A 106 -7.05 -6.75 9.06
CA ARG A 106 -7.34 -7.29 10.40
C ARG A 106 -6.34 -6.89 11.46
N ALA A 107 -5.05 -6.83 11.08
CA ALA A 107 -3.97 -6.62 12.04
C ALA A 107 -2.86 -5.71 11.50
N ALA A 108 -2.35 -5.91 10.28
CA ALA A 108 -1.22 -5.14 9.75
C ALA A 108 -1.57 -3.65 9.60
N HIS A 109 -2.67 -3.29 8.93
CA HIS A 109 -3.09 -1.90 8.83
C HIS A 109 -3.40 -1.27 10.20
N PRO A 110 -4.14 -1.91 11.14
CA PRO A 110 -4.24 -1.42 12.50
C PRO A 110 -2.89 -1.22 13.21
N LEU A 111 -1.92 -2.11 13.01
CA LEU A 111 -0.56 -1.95 13.55
C LEU A 111 0.12 -0.70 12.98
N TYR A 112 0.04 -0.47 11.67
CA TYR A 112 0.66 0.70 11.03
C TYR A 112 0.15 2.02 11.60
N THR A 113 -1.10 2.09 12.06
CA THR A 113 -1.62 3.30 12.70
C THR A 113 -0.88 3.68 13.99
N PHE A 114 -0.14 2.76 14.59
CA PHE A 114 0.70 3.01 15.78
C PHE A 114 2.17 3.24 15.43
N ILE A 115 2.70 2.47 14.47
CA ILE A 115 4.13 2.48 14.19
C ILE A 115 4.51 3.32 12.97
N GLU A 116 3.57 3.58 12.05
CA GLU A 116 3.79 4.28 10.77
C GLU A 116 2.62 5.24 10.44
N PRO A 117 2.12 6.07 11.38
CA PRO A 117 0.90 6.86 11.14
C PRO A 117 1.02 7.82 9.96
N GLU A 118 2.23 8.34 9.68
CA GLU A 118 2.53 9.19 8.53
C GLU A 118 2.33 8.44 7.21
N ARG A 119 2.74 7.17 7.13
CA ARG A 119 2.58 6.34 5.93
C ARG A 119 1.14 5.90 5.72
N VAL A 120 0.36 5.75 6.80
CA VAL A 120 -1.07 5.41 6.70
C VAL A 120 -1.84 6.48 5.92
N ASN A 121 -1.53 7.77 6.10
CA ASN A 121 -2.10 8.83 5.29
C ASN A 121 -1.86 8.62 3.80
N ASP A 122 -0.62 8.30 3.43
CA ASP A 122 -0.23 8.09 2.04
C ASP A 122 -0.84 6.80 1.45
N MET A 123 -0.99 5.75 2.26
CA MET A 123 -1.72 4.54 1.87
C MET A 123 -3.19 4.86 1.57
N VAL A 124 -3.86 5.66 2.39
CA VAL A 124 -5.24 6.09 2.13
C VAL A 124 -5.30 6.98 0.89
N LYS A 125 -4.38 7.94 0.71
CA LYS A 125 -4.28 8.75 -0.51
C LYS A 125 -4.11 7.87 -1.75
N SER A 126 -3.31 6.78 -1.66
CA SER A 126 -3.17 5.80 -2.74
C SER A 126 -4.49 5.10 -3.08
N PHE A 127 -5.32 4.76 -2.08
CA PHE A 127 -6.65 4.20 -2.32
C PHE A 127 -7.58 5.19 -2.99
N LEU A 128 -7.52 6.48 -2.61
CA LEU A 128 -8.36 7.52 -3.20
C LEU A 128 -7.96 7.83 -4.64
N ALA A 129 -6.67 7.91 -4.93
CA ALA A 129 -6.16 8.05 -6.29
C ALA A 129 -6.56 6.84 -7.16
N PHE A 130 -6.46 5.63 -6.62
CA PHE A 130 -6.92 4.42 -7.29
C PHE A 130 -8.43 4.45 -7.57
N PHE A 131 -9.23 4.92 -6.61
CA PHE A 131 -10.68 5.10 -6.79
C PHE A 131 -11.01 6.05 -7.95
N GLU A 132 -10.33 7.19 -8.02
CA GLU A 132 -10.53 8.17 -9.10
C GLU A 132 -10.21 7.59 -10.48
N GLN A 133 -9.20 6.75 -10.57
CA GLN A 133 -8.71 6.16 -11.82
C GLN A 133 -9.46 4.88 -12.21
N ASN A 134 -9.99 4.13 -11.24
CA ASN A 134 -10.61 2.82 -11.47
C ASN A 134 -12.14 2.80 -11.25
N GLY A 135 -12.70 3.86 -10.64
CA GLY A 135 -14.13 3.96 -10.31
C GLY A 135 -14.56 3.19 -9.07
N ARG A 136 -13.63 2.49 -8.38
CA ARG A 136 -13.85 1.80 -7.10
C ARG A 136 -12.57 1.72 -6.30
N LEU A 137 -12.70 1.58 -4.98
CA LEU A 137 -11.57 1.34 -4.09
C LEU A 137 -10.89 -0.01 -4.39
N PRO A 138 -9.58 -0.14 -4.10
CA PRO A 138 -8.86 -1.37 -4.38
C PRO A 138 -9.32 -2.54 -3.50
N VAL A 139 -9.25 -3.74 -4.04
CA VAL A 139 -9.38 -5.02 -3.33
C VAL A 139 -8.00 -5.67 -3.17
N TRP A 140 -7.29 -5.81 -4.26
CA TRP A 140 -5.93 -6.32 -4.32
C TRP A 140 -5.18 -5.67 -5.50
N ASN A 141 -4.76 -4.42 -5.33
CA ASN A 141 -4.04 -3.74 -6.40
C ASN A 141 -2.58 -4.20 -6.46
N PHE A 142 -2.07 -4.31 -7.67
CA PHE A 142 -0.71 -4.74 -7.96
C PHE A 142 -0.19 -4.02 -9.19
N GLN A 143 0.95 -3.34 -9.06
CA GLN A 143 1.67 -2.67 -10.16
C GLN A 143 0.74 -1.83 -11.07
N GLY A 144 -0.06 -0.95 -10.46
CA GLY A 144 -0.97 -0.06 -11.18
C GLY A 144 -2.25 -0.71 -11.68
N GLY A 145 -2.55 -1.97 -11.34
CA GLY A 145 -3.77 -2.66 -11.73
C GLY A 145 -4.54 -3.25 -10.56
N GLU A 146 -5.82 -3.58 -10.79
CA GLU A 146 -6.61 -4.36 -9.85
C GLU A 146 -6.60 -5.83 -10.29
N THR A 147 -6.24 -6.72 -9.37
CA THR A 147 -6.23 -8.16 -9.66
C THR A 147 -7.55 -8.85 -9.31
N ASP A 148 -8.38 -8.23 -8.48
CA ASP A 148 -9.63 -8.80 -7.96
C ASP A 148 -9.47 -10.19 -7.32
N MET A 149 -8.27 -10.51 -6.86
CA MET A 149 -7.87 -11.84 -6.43
C MET A 149 -8.67 -12.31 -5.21
N MET A 150 -8.98 -11.41 -4.27
CA MET A 150 -9.67 -11.71 -3.02
C MET A 150 -11.08 -11.14 -2.99
N ILE A 151 -11.83 -11.54 -1.97
CA ILE A 151 -13.21 -11.10 -1.73
C ILE A 151 -13.26 -9.78 -0.95
N GLY A 152 -14.47 -9.20 -0.87
CA GLY A 152 -14.78 -8.04 -0.04
C GLY A 152 -14.32 -6.69 -0.63
N TYR A 153 -14.36 -5.66 0.21
CA TYR A 153 -13.91 -4.29 -0.05
C TYR A 153 -13.21 -3.74 1.21
N HIS A 154 -12.10 -4.42 1.58
CA HIS A 154 -11.41 -4.22 2.86
C HIS A 154 -10.59 -2.92 2.95
N SER A 155 -10.47 -2.15 1.86
CA SER A 155 -10.03 -0.75 1.90
C SER A 155 -10.92 0.12 2.79
N VAL A 156 -12.23 -0.18 2.84
CA VAL A 156 -13.19 0.58 3.67
C VAL A 156 -12.83 0.54 5.15
N PRO A 157 -12.70 -0.63 5.82
CA PRO A 157 -12.30 -0.67 7.22
C PRO A 157 -10.91 -0.04 7.47
N VAL A 158 -9.97 -0.13 6.54
CA VAL A 158 -8.65 0.53 6.68
C VAL A 158 -8.80 2.05 6.71
N ILE A 159 -9.56 2.63 5.79
CA ILE A 159 -9.83 4.08 5.74
C ILE A 159 -10.55 4.53 7.02
N VAL A 160 -11.58 3.79 7.44
CA VAL A 160 -12.39 4.14 8.62
C VAL A 160 -11.57 4.03 9.91
N ASP A 161 -10.75 3.00 10.05
CA ASP A 161 -9.87 2.82 11.21
C ASP A 161 -8.87 3.97 11.33
N ALA A 162 -8.21 4.34 10.23
CA ALA A 162 -7.31 5.49 10.17
C ALA A 162 -8.01 6.78 10.61
N TYR A 163 -9.18 7.07 10.03
CA TYR A 163 -9.94 8.28 10.32
C TYR A 163 -10.38 8.35 11.79
N LEU A 164 -10.90 7.25 12.34
CA LEU A 164 -11.37 7.19 13.74
C LEU A 164 -10.22 7.29 14.76
N LYS A 165 -9.01 6.93 14.38
CA LYS A 165 -7.80 7.10 15.19
C LYS A 165 -7.16 8.49 15.06
N GLY A 166 -7.77 9.40 14.31
CA GLY A 166 -7.29 10.77 14.12
C GLY A 166 -6.18 10.92 13.07
N ILE A 167 -5.92 9.88 12.27
CA ILE A 167 -5.04 9.95 11.10
C ILE A 167 -5.89 10.47 9.94
N GLY A 168 -5.78 11.76 9.62
CA GLY A 168 -6.73 12.44 8.76
C GLY A 168 -6.11 13.45 7.80
N ASP A 169 -4.82 13.30 7.42
CA ASP A 169 -4.20 14.12 6.37
C ASP A 169 -4.57 13.59 4.96
N PHE A 170 -5.85 13.32 4.77
CA PHE A 170 -6.48 12.98 3.49
C PHE A 170 -7.87 13.58 3.41
N ASP A 171 -8.44 13.67 2.20
CA ASP A 171 -9.81 14.17 2.00
C ASP A 171 -10.85 13.17 2.55
N ALA A 172 -11.30 13.40 3.78
CA ALA A 172 -12.28 12.54 4.46
C ALA A 172 -13.64 12.51 3.74
N LYS A 173 -14.04 13.60 3.06
CA LYS A 173 -15.28 13.66 2.27
C LYS A 173 -15.18 12.77 1.05
N LYS A 174 -14.09 12.88 0.31
CA LYS A 174 -13.78 11.98 -0.83
C LYS A 174 -13.66 10.53 -0.37
N ALA A 175 -13.04 10.27 0.78
CA ALA A 175 -12.94 8.94 1.35
C ALA A 175 -14.31 8.32 1.63
N LEU A 176 -15.24 9.07 2.23
CA LEU A 176 -16.61 8.63 2.43
C LEU A 176 -17.33 8.37 1.11
N GLU A 177 -17.20 9.28 0.14
CA GLU A 177 -17.75 9.12 -1.21
C GLU A 177 -17.24 7.83 -1.87
N ALA A 178 -15.94 7.59 -1.84
CA ALA A 178 -15.32 6.40 -2.40
C ALA A 178 -15.81 5.10 -1.73
N CYS A 179 -15.96 5.11 -0.40
CA CYS A 179 -16.51 3.98 0.36
C CYS A 179 -17.95 3.68 -0.06
N VAL A 180 -18.80 4.71 -0.10
CA VAL A 180 -20.22 4.57 -0.47
C VAL A 180 -20.36 4.14 -1.93
N ALA A 181 -19.63 4.76 -2.85
CA ALA A 181 -19.65 4.41 -4.27
C ALA A 181 -19.24 2.94 -4.47
N THR A 182 -18.10 2.52 -3.89
CA THR A 182 -17.61 1.13 -4.00
C THR A 182 -18.63 0.12 -3.47
N ALA A 183 -19.28 0.40 -2.34
CA ALA A 183 -20.30 -0.48 -1.74
C ALA A 183 -21.60 -0.54 -2.54
N ASN A 184 -21.79 0.32 -3.56
CA ASN A 184 -23.04 0.46 -4.29
C ASN A 184 -22.97 0.15 -5.79
N ILE A 185 -21.88 -0.41 -6.29
CA ILE A 185 -21.72 -0.78 -7.70
C ILE A 185 -22.54 -2.03 -8.01
N ASP A 186 -23.73 -1.85 -8.61
CA ASP A 186 -24.69 -2.95 -8.84
C ASP A 186 -24.13 -4.10 -9.70
N SER A 187 -23.27 -3.77 -10.66
CA SER A 187 -22.63 -4.76 -11.55
C SER A 187 -21.48 -5.53 -10.92
N TYR A 188 -21.05 -5.16 -9.70
CA TYR A 188 -19.88 -5.73 -9.08
C TYR A 188 -20.27 -6.77 -8.03
N ARG A 189 -19.73 -8.00 -8.18
CA ARG A 189 -19.78 -9.10 -7.19
C ARG A 189 -21.15 -9.36 -6.57
N GLY A 190 -22.22 -9.19 -7.35
CA GLY A 190 -23.58 -9.50 -6.91
C GLY A 190 -24.22 -8.43 -6.00
N ILE A 191 -23.64 -7.24 -5.88
CA ILE A 191 -24.20 -6.14 -5.06
C ILE A 191 -25.63 -5.82 -5.50
N GLY A 192 -25.90 -5.70 -6.81
CA GLY A 192 -27.24 -5.44 -7.34
C GLY A 192 -28.24 -6.57 -6.99
N LEU A 193 -27.79 -7.82 -7.00
CA LEU A 193 -28.61 -8.95 -6.57
C LEU A 193 -28.88 -8.90 -5.06
N TYR A 194 -27.87 -8.57 -4.28
CA TYR A 194 -28.02 -8.40 -2.84
C TYR A 194 -29.02 -7.29 -2.49
N LYS A 195 -28.95 -6.14 -3.18
CA LYS A 195 -29.90 -5.04 -3.00
C LYS A 195 -31.34 -5.46 -3.33
N LYS A 196 -31.50 -6.29 -4.37
CA LYS A 196 -32.80 -6.72 -4.83
C LYS A 196 -33.43 -7.80 -3.95
N TYR A 197 -32.64 -8.78 -3.48
CA TYR A 197 -33.13 -9.98 -2.82
C TYR A 197 -32.77 -10.07 -1.33
N GLY A 198 -31.87 -9.24 -0.81
CA GLY A 198 -31.30 -9.34 0.54
C GLY A 198 -30.22 -10.43 0.67
N TYR A 199 -29.92 -11.14 -0.41
CA TYR A 199 -28.86 -12.15 -0.52
C TYR A 199 -28.40 -12.26 -1.98
N VAL A 200 -27.26 -12.90 -2.22
CA VAL A 200 -26.79 -13.21 -3.58
C VAL A 200 -27.23 -14.63 -3.95
N PRO A 201 -28.17 -14.80 -4.90
CA PRO A 201 -28.64 -16.12 -5.33
C PRO A 201 -27.51 -16.93 -6.02
N TYR A 202 -27.50 -18.23 -5.80
CA TYR A 202 -26.49 -19.13 -6.40
C TYR A 202 -26.67 -19.32 -7.92
N ASN A 203 -27.91 -19.23 -8.40
CA ASN A 203 -28.32 -19.68 -9.74
C ASN A 203 -28.94 -18.56 -10.61
N VAL A 204 -28.40 -17.36 -10.52
CA VAL A 204 -28.84 -16.21 -11.34
C VAL A 204 -27.72 -15.75 -12.27
#